data_d8598401604c697d1850d00f2e807f2c
#
_entry.id   d8598401604c697d1850d00f2e807f2c
#
_cell.length_a   1.000
_cell.length_b   1.000
_cell.length_c   1.000
_cell.angle_alpha   90.00
_cell.angle_beta   90.00
_cell.angle_gamma   90.00
#
_symmetry.space_group_name_H-M   'P 1'
#
loop_
_entity.id
_entity.type
_entity.pdbx_description
1 polymer ?
#
loop_
_entity_poly.entity_id
_entity_poly.type
_entity_poly.pdbx_seq_one_letter_code
_entity_poly.pdbx_strand_id
1 'polypeptide(L)'
;MAGNCRPRFAWQCAVSVLVAVISTALLGVGVSQAEPVRPTIQRTVDEGQGVTAVYVYSPAMRKTIKVQVITPRHPSGTRPSLYLLSGLGEEDPANSMWLRKTDARNFYADKNVNVVMPLAGNGSFYTDWERDDPKLGRYQWETFLVKELPPLIDAAFDGNGRRGIAGISMGAGAGLVLAARNPGFYKAVGAYSGCYSTAGIVGETYPRAIVAAFGGDANNMWGPPGSSGWAAHDVLSLAHNLRGTTLYISTGTGRSGTYDQPGYPDNSNPVDRQVIGGAIETGALWCTQQLQSRLTAQHIGATIRYVDPGTHAWPYWRDQQRESWSTLERGMNS
;
A
#
# COMPACT_ATOMS: atom_id res chain seq x y z
N MET A 1 -105.33 26.29 10.06
CA MET A 1 -105.81 27.64 10.37
C MET A 1 -104.58 28.47 10.66
N ALA A 2 -104.29 29.37 9.82
CA ALA A 2 -104.17 30.82 10.01
C ALA A 2 -103.10 31.15 11.08
N GLY A 3 -102.18 31.98 10.90
CA GLY A 3 -101.87 32.99 9.90
C GLY A 3 -100.65 33.78 10.36
N ASN A 4 -99.94 34.30 9.39
CA ASN A 4 -99.36 35.65 9.33
C ASN A 4 -98.65 36.26 10.57
N CYS A 5 -97.44 36.76 10.48
CA CYS A 5 -97.03 37.98 9.78
C CYS A 5 -95.56 38.28 9.98
N ARG A 6 -94.95 38.80 8.93
CA ARG A 6 -93.64 39.54 8.90
C ARG A 6 -93.74 40.86 9.71
N PRO A 7 -92.63 41.67 9.89
CA PRO A 7 -91.42 41.86 9.13
C PRO A 7 -90.13 42.31 9.92
N ARG A 8 -88.98 42.29 9.23
CA ARG A 8 -87.86 43.27 9.17
C ARG A 8 -87.21 43.82 10.42
N PHE A 9 -85.94 43.63 10.55
CA PHE A 9 -84.95 44.76 10.44
C PHE A 9 -83.50 44.15 10.38
N ALA A 10 -82.75 44.71 9.44
CA ALA A 10 -81.36 44.48 9.21
C ALA A 10 -80.47 45.15 10.25
N TRP A 11 -79.46 44.49 10.73
CA TRP A 11 -78.28 45.17 11.28
C TRP A 11 -77.00 44.37 10.85
N GLN A 12 -76.25 45.09 10.03
CA GLN A 12 -74.89 44.66 9.65
C GLN A 12 -73.96 44.80 10.84
N CYS A 13 -73.38 43.74 11.30
CA CYS A 13 -72.14 43.73 12.14
C CYS A 13 -70.97 43.26 11.30
N ALA A 14 -70.17 44.24 10.93
CA ALA A 14 -68.86 43.95 10.32
C ALA A 14 -67.95 43.36 11.38
N VAL A 15 -67.58 42.06 11.18
CA VAL A 15 -66.55 41.41 11.97
C VAL A 15 -65.24 41.53 11.18
N SER A 16 -64.38 42.44 11.62
CA SER A 16 -63.02 42.59 11.11
C SER A 16 -62.17 41.40 11.62
N VAL A 17 -61.87 40.47 10.74
CA VAL A 17 -60.93 39.38 11.05
C VAL A 17 -59.50 39.89 10.83
N LEU A 18 -58.80 40.17 11.93
CA LEU A 18 -57.36 40.44 11.95
C LEU A 18 -56.61 39.12 11.67
N VAL A 19 -56.10 38.93 10.44
CA VAL A 19 -55.20 37.84 10.11
C VAL A 19 -53.81 38.29 10.56
N ALA A 20 -53.38 37.79 11.73
CA ALA A 20 -51.98 37.89 12.16
C ALA A 20 -51.14 36.92 11.37
N VAL A 21 -50.37 37.40 10.37
CA VAL A 21 -49.36 36.64 9.67
C VAL A 21 -48.17 36.48 10.62
N ILE A 22 -48.07 35.33 11.27
CA ILE A 22 -46.88 34.93 12.02
C ILE A 22 -45.85 34.48 11.00
N SER A 23 -44.91 35.36 10.62
CA SER A 23 -43.71 35.03 9.84
C SER A 23 -42.77 34.26 10.76
N THR A 24 -42.83 32.93 10.74
CA THR A 24 -41.79 32.06 11.31
C THR A 24 -40.54 32.17 10.45
N ALA A 25 -39.61 33.03 10.88
CA ALA A 25 -38.25 33.01 10.36
C ALA A 25 -37.61 31.67 10.76
N LEU A 26 -37.58 30.68 9.85
CA LEU A 26 -36.75 29.50 9.96
C LEU A 26 -35.30 29.98 9.89
N LEU A 27 -34.70 30.23 11.05
CA LEU A 27 -33.23 30.27 11.16
C LEU A 27 -32.72 28.91 10.77
N GLY A 28 -32.35 28.76 9.50
CA GLY A 28 -31.60 27.60 9.01
C GLY A 28 -30.28 27.56 9.76
N VAL A 29 -30.21 26.70 10.77
CA VAL A 29 -28.94 26.30 11.36
C VAL A 29 -28.21 25.56 10.25
N GLY A 30 -27.39 26.28 9.50
CA GLY A 30 -26.46 25.70 8.55
C GLY A 30 -25.54 24.75 9.32
N VAL A 31 -25.78 23.45 9.21
CA VAL A 31 -24.82 22.46 9.65
C VAL A 31 -23.59 22.66 8.76
N SER A 32 -22.62 23.40 9.28
CA SER A 32 -21.30 23.48 8.66
C SER A 32 -20.73 22.05 8.65
N GLN A 33 -20.83 21.37 7.52
CA GLN A 33 -20.10 20.14 7.32
C GLN A 33 -18.61 20.51 7.38
N ALA A 34 -17.94 20.04 8.41
CA ALA A 34 -16.49 20.17 8.48
C ALA A 34 -15.90 19.63 7.17
N GLU A 35 -15.09 20.41 6.48
CA GLU A 35 -14.41 19.96 5.26
C GLU A 35 -13.66 18.65 5.56
N PRO A 36 -13.71 17.66 4.65
CA PRO A 36 -13.00 16.40 4.85
C PRO A 36 -11.51 16.69 4.99
N VAL A 37 -10.91 16.21 6.06
CA VAL A 37 -9.48 16.35 6.31
C VAL A 37 -8.73 15.69 5.15
N ARG A 38 -7.88 16.46 4.47
CA ARG A 38 -7.11 15.99 3.30
C ARG A 38 -5.72 15.51 3.71
N PRO A 39 -5.13 14.54 2.97
CA PRO A 39 -3.74 14.18 3.16
C PRO A 39 -2.84 15.38 2.84
N THR A 40 -1.82 15.60 3.67
CA THR A 40 -0.93 16.76 3.54
C THR A 40 0.50 16.41 3.88
N ILE A 41 1.46 17.02 3.18
CA ILE A 41 2.86 17.03 3.60
C ILE A 41 2.96 18.07 4.73
N GLN A 42 3.25 17.60 5.95
CA GLN A 42 3.42 18.48 7.11
C GLN A 42 4.80 19.13 7.15
N ARG A 43 5.83 18.40 6.74
CA ARG A 43 7.20 18.91 6.61
C ARG A 43 8.04 18.01 5.71
N THR A 44 9.11 18.58 5.20
CA THR A 44 10.19 17.88 4.51
C THR A 44 11.52 18.15 5.20
N VAL A 45 12.43 17.19 5.16
CA VAL A 45 13.79 17.32 5.71
C VAL A 45 14.76 16.74 4.70
N ASP A 46 15.73 17.53 4.27
CA ASP A 46 16.84 17.02 3.46
C ASP A 46 17.75 16.16 4.35
N GLU A 47 17.85 14.88 4.06
CA GLU A 47 18.74 13.92 4.75
C GLU A 47 20.09 13.76 4.05
N GLY A 48 20.33 14.58 3.03
CA GLY A 48 21.55 14.60 2.25
C GLY A 48 21.63 13.51 1.17
N GLN A 49 22.57 13.68 0.28
CA GLN A 49 22.88 12.73 -0.81
C GLN A 49 21.63 12.35 -1.65
N GLY A 50 20.75 13.32 -1.92
CA GLY A 50 19.56 13.13 -2.75
C GLY A 50 18.42 12.38 -2.03
N VAL A 51 18.45 12.26 -0.71
CA VAL A 51 17.36 11.69 0.08
C VAL A 51 16.62 12.79 0.82
N THR A 52 15.31 12.84 0.64
CA THR A 52 14.41 13.74 1.37
C THR A 52 13.44 12.92 2.22
N ALA A 53 13.37 13.22 3.51
CA ALA A 53 12.30 12.70 4.36
C ALA A 53 11.06 13.60 4.24
N VAL A 54 9.93 12.99 3.94
CA VAL A 54 8.62 13.64 3.82
C VAL A 54 7.71 13.09 4.91
N TYR A 55 7.13 13.98 5.70
CA TYR A 55 6.20 13.61 6.77
C TYR A 55 4.78 13.90 6.31
N VAL A 56 4.04 12.84 5.99
CA VAL A 56 2.70 12.91 5.40
C VAL A 56 1.65 12.56 6.44
N TYR A 57 0.75 13.49 6.73
CA TYR A 57 -0.45 13.17 7.50
C TYR A 57 -1.42 12.37 6.64
N SER A 58 -1.80 11.19 7.12
CA SER A 58 -2.80 10.31 6.52
C SER A 58 -4.11 10.43 7.29
N PRO A 59 -5.16 11.04 6.73
CA PRO A 59 -6.50 11.01 7.31
C PRO A 59 -7.03 9.58 7.49
N ALA A 60 -6.78 8.69 6.53
CA ALA A 60 -7.22 7.29 6.61
C ALA A 60 -6.60 6.57 7.81
N MET A 61 -5.32 6.79 8.10
CA MET A 61 -4.63 6.19 9.25
C MET A 61 -4.65 7.06 10.50
N ARG A 62 -5.12 8.31 10.43
CA ARG A 62 -5.14 9.31 11.52
C ARG A 62 -3.77 9.51 12.18
N LYS A 63 -2.71 9.43 11.38
CA LYS A 63 -1.33 9.59 11.86
C LYS A 63 -0.42 10.12 10.76
N THR A 64 0.75 10.62 11.17
CA THR A 64 1.81 11.05 10.26
C THR A 64 2.71 9.87 9.93
N ILE A 65 2.94 9.65 8.64
CA ILE A 65 3.84 8.62 8.10
C ILE A 65 5.09 9.31 7.58
N LYS A 66 6.26 8.86 8.03
CA LYS A 66 7.52 9.24 7.39
C LYS A 66 7.69 8.44 6.10
N VAL A 67 8.06 9.14 5.03
CA VAL A 67 8.39 8.58 3.73
C VAL A 67 9.74 9.13 3.32
N GLN A 68 10.69 8.27 2.96
CA GLN A 68 11.96 8.71 2.39
C GLN A 68 11.87 8.66 0.86
N VAL A 69 12.36 9.69 0.21
CA VAL A 69 12.34 9.80 -1.26
C VAL A 69 13.76 10.02 -1.77
N ILE A 70 14.23 9.12 -2.63
CA ILE A 70 15.46 9.36 -3.41
C ILE A 70 15.05 10.09 -4.69
N THR A 71 15.74 11.19 -4.98
CA THR A 71 15.60 11.93 -6.23
C THR A 71 16.87 11.84 -7.08
N PRO A 72 16.76 11.91 -8.42
CA PRO A 72 17.93 11.90 -9.30
C PRO A 72 18.88 13.09 -9.01
N ARG A 73 20.18 12.88 -9.16
CA ARG A 73 21.17 13.99 -9.11
C ARG A 73 20.99 14.99 -10.26
N HIS A 74 20.60 14.49 -11.43
CA HIS A 74 20.39 15.27 -12.65
C HIS A 74 18.99 14.98 -13.18
N PRO A 75 17.94 15.56 -12.56
CA PRO A 75 16.56 15.31 -12.97
C PRO A 75 16.30 15.86 -14.38
N SER A 76 15.57 15.11 -15.20
CA SER A 76 15.15 15.52 -16.53
C SER A 76 13.64 15.48 -16.63
N GLY A 77 13.00 16.65 -16.65
CA GLY A 77 11.55 16.79 -16.75
C GLY A 77 10.77 16.05 -15.66
N THR A 78 9.51 15.80 -15.92
CA THR A 78 8.69 14.96 -15.04
C THR A 78 9.07 13.49 -15.16
N ARG A 79 8.92 12.72 -14.08
CA ARG A 79 9.46 11.36 -13.99
C ARG A 79 8.52 10.40 -13.27
N PRO A 80 8.63 9.07 -13.51
CA PRO A 80 7.85 8.09 -12.79
C PRO A 80 8.29 7.98 -11.31
N SER A 81 7.42 7.39 -10.49
CA SER A 81 7.73 7.08 -9.10
C SER A 81 7.75 5.56 -8.88
N LEU A 82 8.83 5.04 -8.29
CA LEU A 82 8.97 3.65 -7.88
C LEU A 82 8.80 3.56 -6.36
N TYR A 83 7.77 2.87 -5.91
CA TYR A 83 7.51 2.62 -4.49
C TYR A 83 8.25 1.36 -4.06
N LEU A 84 9.08 1.44 -3.00
CA LEU A 84 9.80 0.29 -2.44
C LEU A 84 9.20 -0.07 -1.09
N LEU A 85 8.63 -1.28 -1.00
CA LEU A 85 8.04 -1.82 0.21
C LEU A 85 9.03 -2.72 0.93
N SER A 86 9.15 -2.55 2.24
CA SER A 86 9.97 -3.43 3.09
C SER A 86 9.31 -4.79 3.31
N GLY A 87 10.05 -5.71 3.93
CA GLY A 87 9.56 -7.00 4.35
C GLY A 87 8.58 -6.92 5.52
N LEU A 88 8.76 -7.78 6.52
CA LEU A 88 7.83 -7.85 7.66
C LEU A 88 7.80 -6.57 8.50
N GLY A 89 8.83 -5.72 8.43
CA GLY A 89 8.87 -4.43 9.12
C GLY A 89 10.20 -3.70 8.93
N GLU A 90 10.25 -2.48 9.42
CA GLU A 90 11.47 -1.68 9.53
C GLU A 90 12.13 -1.92 10.90
N GLU A 91 13.42 -2.27 10.92
CA GLU A 91 14.19 -2.38 12.16
C GLU A 91 14.39 -1.01 12.82
N ASP A 92 14.55 0.03 12.00
CA ASP A 92 14.74 1.41 12.43
C ASP A 92 13.55 2.25 11.90
N PRO A 93 12.71 2.80 12.79
CA PRO A 93 11.59 3.64 12.35
C PRO A 93 12.05 4.96 11.72
N ALA A 94 13.32 5.30 11.81
CA ALA A 94 13.88 6.52 11.24
C ALA A 94 14.40 6.34 9.82
N ASN A 95 14.79 5.12 9.43
CA ASN A 95 15.43 4.87 8.13
C ASN A 95 14.95 3.59 7.46
N SER A 96 14.64 3.70 6.18
CA SER A 96 14.27 2.55 5.36
C SER A 96 15.37 1.50 5.30
N MET A 97 14.99 0.25 5.43
CA MET A 97 15.89 -0.89 5.25
C MET A 97 16.52 -0.91 3.85
N TRP A 98 15.84 -0.41 2.82
CA TRP A 98 16.40 -0.25 1.47
C TRP A 98 17.63 0.67 1.46
N LEU A 99 17.61 1.76 2.24
CA LEU A 99 18.77 2.65 2.38
C LEU A 99 19.89 2.07 3.24
N ARG A 100 19.53 1.26 4.24
CA ARG A 100 20.49 0.71 5.21
C ARG A 100 21.18 -0.55 4.74
N LYS A 101 20.46 -1.42 4.02
CA LYS A 101 20.91 -2.78 3.65
C LYS A 101 21.29 -2.92 2.17
N THR A 102 21.02 -1.88 1.36
CA THR A 102 21.39 -1.87 -0.04
C THR A 102 22.15 -0.59 -0.40
N ASP A 103 22.55 -0.47 -1.64
CA ASP A 103 23.08 0.77 -2.21
C ASP A 103 22.03 1.54 -3.01
N ALA A 104 20.76 1.42 -2.69
CA ALA A 104 19.64 2.03 -3.40
C ALA A 104 19.87 3.51 -3.68
N ARG A 105 20.41 4.26 -2.71
CA ARG A 105 20.78 5.67 -2.86
C ARG A 105 21.68 5.93 -4.06
N ASN A 106 22.78 5.18 -4.16
CA ASN A 106 23.73 5.35 -5.26
C ASN A 106 23.21 4.75 -6.56
N PHE A 107 22.52 3.62 -6.48
CA PHE A 107 21.98 2.92 -7.64
C PHE A 107 20.93 3.75 -8.39
N TYR A 108 20.05 4.46 -7.66
CA TYR A 108 19.00 5.26 -8.29
C TYR A 108 19.40 6.72 -8.56
N ALA A 109 20.54 7.18 -8.04
CA ALA A 109 20.96 8.58 -8.14
C ALA A 109 21.14 9.12 -9.58
N ASP A 110 21.43 8.25 -10.53
CA ASP A 110 21.63 8.56 -11.95
C ASP A 110 20.44 8.13 -12.84
N LYS A 111 19.34 7.69 -12.24
CA LYS A 111 18.13 7.24 -12.93
C LYS A 111 17.02 8.28 -12.78
N ASN A 112 16.34 8.60 -13.88
CA ASN A 112 15.28 9.61 -13.87
C ASN A 112 13.98 9.05 -13.26
N VAL A 113 14.00 8.74 -11.96
CA VAL A 113 12.90 8.16 -11.18
C VAL A 113 12.89 8.71 -9.76
N ASN A 114 11.72 8.97 -9.20
CA ASN A 114 11.56 9.18 -7.77
C ASN A 114 11.41 7.84 -7.07
N VAL A 115 12.25 7.52 -6.07
CA VAL A 115 12.13 6.26 -5.33
C VAL A 115 11.52 6.54 -3.96
N VAL A 116 10.35 6.01 -3.72
CA VAL A 116 9.50 6.33 -2.58
C VAL A 116 9.47 5.16 -1.60
N MET A 117 9.95 5.38 -0.39
CA MET A 117 10.08 4.36 0.65
C MET A 117 9.25 4.76 1.87
N PRO A 118 7.99 4.31 1.97
CA PRO A 118 7.17 4.55 3.16
C PRO A 118 7.72 3.73 4.34
N LEU A 119 7.88 4.38 5.48
CA LEU A 119 8.33 3.75 6.72
C LEU A 119 7.15 3.33 7.58
N ALA A 120 7.39 2.48 8.57
CA ALA A 120 6.38 1.80 9.37
C ALA A 120 5.66 0.68 8.56
N GLY A 121 4.52 0.24 9.02
CA GLY A 121 3.77 -0.83 8.36
C GLY A 121 4.20 -2.23 8.77
N ASN A 122 4.82 -2.36 9.95
CA ASN A 122 5.21 -3.65 10.52
C ASN A 122 4.00 -4.60 10.60
N GLY A 123 4.11 -5.77 9.96
CA GLY A 123 3.04 -6.75 9.90
C GLY A 123 1.76 -6.31 9.18
N SER A 124 1.79 -5.18 8.46
CA SER A 124 0.57 -4.56 7.91
C SER A 124 0.07 -5.21 6.62
N PHE A 125 0.90 -5.95 5.91
CA PHE A 125 0.66 -6.41 4.53
C PHE A 125 0.32 -5.26 3.57
N TYR A 126 0.61 -4.02 3.96
CA TYR A 126 0.33 -2.80 3.21
C TYR A 126 -1.10 -2.74 2.65
N THR A 127 -2.06 -3.21 3.46
CA THR A 127 -3.49 -3.29 3.12
C THR A 127 -4.34 -2.46 4.06
N ASP A 128 -5.59 -2.22 3.69
CA ASP A 128 -6.58 -1.63 4.58
C ASP A 128 -7.15 -2.74 5.47
N TRP A 129 -6.96 -2.59 6.77
CA TRP A 129 -7.50 -3.53 7.74
C TRP A 129 -8.98 -3.26 7.99
N GLU A 130 -9.78 -4.31 8.10
CA GLU A 130 -11.22 -4.20 8.36
C GLU A 130 -11.53 -3.54 9.69
N ARG A 131 -10.64 -3.68 10.68
CA ARG A 131 -10.78 -3.10 12.03
C ARG A 131 -9.46 -2.58 12.54
N ASP A 132 -9.54 -1.55 13.40
CA ASP A 132 -8.38 -1.08 14.15
C ASP A 132 -7.91 -2.19 15.11
N ASP A 133 -6.60 -2.44 15.15
CA ASP A 133 -6.00 -3.46 16.02
C ASP A 133 -5.55 -2.82 17.34
N PRO A 134 -5.85 -3.43 18.49
CA PRO A 134 -5.47 -2.88 19.79
C PRO A 134 -3.96 -2.67 19.97
N LYS A 135 -3.12 -3.47 19.32
CA LYS A 135 -1.66 -3.41 19.42
C LYS A 135 -1.02 -2.62 18.30
N LEU A 136 -1.45 -2.84 17.05
CA LEU A 136 -0.85 -2.25 15.86
C LEU A 136 -1.53 -0.94 15.45
N GLY A 137 -2.72 -0.67 15.98
CA GLY A 137 -3.48 0.53 15.68
C GLY A 137 -4.23 0.45 14.35
N ARG A 138 -4.43 1.62 13.73
CA ARG A 138 -5.19 1.76 12.49
C ARG A 138 -4.29 1.62 11.28
N TYR A 139 -4.54 0.59 10.47
CA TYR A 139 -3.86 0.34 9.21
C TYR A 139 -4.81 0.52 8.03
N GLN A 140 -4.53 1.52 7.19
CA GLN A 140 -5.24 1.83 5.95
C GLN A 140 -4.18 2.09 4.86
N TRP A 141 -3.31 1.10 4.69
CA TRP A 141 -2.12 1.24 3.86
C TRP A 141 -2.43 1.24 2.36
N GLU A 142 -3.43 0.47 1.89
CA GLU A 142 -3.85 0.52 0.50
C GLU A 142 -4.40 1.91 0.15
N THR A 143 -5.26 2.47 0.99
CA THR A 143 -5.76 3.85 0.84
C THR A 143 -4.61 4.85 0.82
N PHE A 144 -3.64 4.72 1.73
CA PHE A 144 -2.48 5.60 1.77
C PHE A 144 -1.63 5.52 0.50
N LEU A 145 -1.28 4.31 0.05
CA LEU A 145 -0.37 4.07 -1.08
C LEU A 145 -1.01 4.31 -2.45
N VAL A 146 -2.35 4.27 -2.55
CA VAL A 146 -3.05 4.42 -3.83
C VAL A 146 -3.75 5.77 -3.96
N LYS A 147 -4.24 6.34 -2.85
CA LYS A 147 -5.08 7.55 -2.90
C LYS A 147 -4.44 8.77 -2.24
N GLU A 148 -3.75 8.60 -1.10
CA GLU A 148 -3.28 9.73 -0.31
C GLU A 148 -1.85 10.18 -0.69
N LEU A 149 -0.89 9.25 -0.69
CA LEU A 149 0.52 9.55 -0.91
C LEU A 149 0.87 9.94 -2.35
N PRO A 150 0.37 9.25 -3.41
CA PRO A 150 0.84 9.47 -4.78
C PRO A 150 0.65 10.91 -5.29
N PRO A 151 -0.50 11.55 -5.15
CA PRO A 151 -0.66 12.94 -5.63
C PRO A 151 0.26 13.93 -4.91
N LEU A 152 0.60 13.68 -3.65
CA LEU A 152 1.53 14.52 -2.88
C LEU A 152 2.97 14.36 -3.37
N ILE A 153 3.38 13.12 -3.67
CA ILE A 153 4.71 12.85 -4.24
C ILE A 153 4.83 13.42 -5.64
N ASP A 154 3.81 13.22 -6.48
CA ASP A 154 3.82 13.75 -7.84
C ASP A 154 3.94 15.28 -7.84
N ALA A 155 3.22 15.97 -6.95
CA ALA A 155 3.28 17.43 -6.83
C ALA A 155 4.60 17.94 -6.25
N ALA A 156 5.18 17.23 -5.28
CA ALA A 156 6.39 17.68 -4.57
C ALA A 156 7.71 17.32 -5.30
N PHE A 157 7.69 16.30 -6.17
CA PHE A 157 8.90 15.76 -6.80
C PHE A 157 8.78 15.62 -8.32
N ASP A 158 8.00 16.46 -8.99
CA ASP A 158 7.80 16.47 -10.44
C ASP A 158 7.41 15.08 -10.99
N GLY A 159 6.49 14.37 -10.33
CA GLY A 159 5.98 13.10 -10.78
C GLY A 159 5.13 13.23 -12.05
N ASN A 160 5.21 12.24 -12.95
CA ASN A 160 4.43 12.21 -14.20
C ASN A 160 3.18 11.34 -14.12
N GLY A 161 2.80 10.88 -12.93
CA GLY A 161 1.65 10.01 -12.70
C GLY A 161 1.88 8.54 -13.06
N ARG A 162 3.03 8.14 -13.59
CA ARG A 162 3.39 6.75 -13.86
C ARG A 162 4.08 6.15 -12.64
N ARG A 163 3.70 4.93 -12.28
CA ARG A 163 4.13 4.32 -11.03
C ARG A 163 4.55 2.88 -11.22
N GLY A 164 5.64 2.53 -10.54
CA GLY A 164 6.02 1.16 -10.28
C GLY A 164 5.98 0.88 -8.78
N ILE A 165 5.91 -0.39 -8.42
CA ILE A 165 6.02 -0.84 -7.03
C ILE A 165 6.95 -2.03 -6.98
N ALA A 166 7.83 -2.10 -5.98
CA ALA A 166 8.62 -3.28 -5.73
C ALA A 166 8.71 -3.55 -4.23
N GLY A 167 8.93 -4.79 -3.87
CA GLY A 167 9.02 -5.15 -2.46
C GLY A 167 9.68 -6.49 -2.25
N ILE A 168 10.07 -6.72 -0.99
CA ILE A 168 10.68 -7.97 -0.53
C ILE A 168 9.74 -8.70 0.42
N SER A 169 9.76 -10.03 0.43
CA SER A 169 9.07 -10.85 1.43
C SER A 169 7.58 -10.47 1.54
N MET A 170 7.10 -10.02 2.71
CA MET A 170 5.74 -9.48 2.90
C MET A 170 5.43 -8.38 1.89
N GLY A 171 6.36 -7.44 1.67
CA GLY A 171 6.18 -6.35 0.71
C GLY A 171 6.11 -6.79 -0.75
N ALA A 172 6.71 -7.95 -1.11
CA ALA A 172 6.59 -8.52 -2.44
C ALA A 172 5.16 -8.99 -2.73
N GLY A 173 4.56 -9.73 -1.80
CA GLY A 173 3.16 -10.14 -1.87
C GLY A 173 2.23 -8.93 -1.88
N ALA A 174 2.46 -7.97 -0.99
CA ALA A 174 1.68 -6.74 -0.90
C ALA A 174 1.71 -5.91 -2.20
N GLY A 175 2.88 -5.77 -2.84
CA GLY A 175 3.01 -5.06 -4.11
C GLY A 175 2.16 -5.68 -5.22
N LEU A 176 2.13 -7.00 -5.32
CA LEU A 176 1.28 -7.72 -6.27
C LEU A 176 -0.21 -7.61 -5.92
N VAL A 177 -0.58 -7.69 -4.63
CA VAL A 177 -1.96 -7.47 -4.17
C VAL A 177 -2.43 -6.06 -4.53
N LEU A 178 -1.63 -5.04 -4.21
CA LEU A 178 -1.95 -3.64 -4.53
C LEU A 178 -2.16 -3.43 -6.03
N ALA A 179 -1.29 -4.01 -6.87
CA ALA A 179 -1.42 -3.92 -8.33
C ALA A 179 -2.65 -4.67 -8.85
N ALA A 180 -2.94 -5.87 -8.32
CA ALA A 180 -4.09 -6.67 -8.74
C ALA A 180 -5.43 -6.08 -8.28
N ARG A 181 -5.46 -5.42 -7.12
CA ARG A 181 -6.66 -4.75 -6.60
C ARG A 181 -6.91 -3.38 -7.23
N ASN A 182 -5.86 -2.77 -7.80
CA ASN A 182 -5.93 -1.47 -8.47
C ASN A 182 -5.36 -1.57 -9.91
N PRO A 183 -6.07 -2.25 -10.84
CA PRO A 183 -5.57 -2.52 -12.18
C PRO A 183 -5.18 -1.24 -12.92
N GLY A 184 -3.97 -1.24 -13.51
CA GLY A 184 -3.44 -0.11 -14.26
C GLY A 184 -2.87 1.04 -13.43
N PHE A 185 -3.01 1.04 -12.09
CA PHE A 185 -2.42 2.06 -11.22
C PHE A 185 -0.89 1.93 -11.15
N TYR A 186 -0.38 0.72 -10.93
CA TYR A 186 1.04 0.40 -11.03
C TYR A 186 1.33 -0.25 -12.39
N LYS A 187 2.20 0.37 -13.18
CA LYS A 187 2.59 -0.10 -14.52
C LYS A 187 3.63 -1.22 -14.48
N ALA A 188 4.40 -1.28 -13.42
CA ALA A 188 5.43 -2.29 -13.19
C ALA A 188 5.43 -2.77 -11.75
N VAL A 189 5.66 -4.06 -11.54
CA VAL A 189 5.79 -4.67 -10.21
C VAL A 189 7.07 -5.51 -10.14
N GLY A 190 7.89 -5.25 -9.11
CA GLY A 190 9.02 -6.07 -8.71
C GLY A 190 8.67 -6.83 -7.41
N ALA A 191 8.71 -8.15 -7.43
CA ALA A 191 8.39 -8.97 -6.26
C ALA A 191 9.56 -9.92 -5.96
N TYR A 192 10.24 -9.71 -4.81
CA TYR A 192 11.43 -10.45 -4.44
C TYR A 192 11.16 -11.31 -3.21
N SER A 193 11.27 -12.64 -3.36
CA SER A 193 11.12 -13.62 -2.28
C SER A 193 9.81 -13.53 -1.50
N GLY A 194 8.68 -13.38 -2.20
CA GLY A 194 7.35 -13.28 -1.61
C GLY A 194 6.57 -14.58 -1.56
N CYS A 195 5.51 -14.60 -0.76
CA CYS A 195 4.45 -15.59 -0.87
C CYS A 195 3.15 -14.90 -1.33
N TYR A 196 2.39 -15.53 -2.21
CA TYR A 196 1.37 -14.87 -3.02
C TYR A 196 -0.02 -15.47 -2.84
N SER A 197 -0.13 -16.60 -2.14
CA SER A 197 -1.41 -17.17 -1.73
C SER A 197 -1.71 -16.79 -0.28
N THR A 198 -2.89 -16.22 -0.07
CA THR A 198 -3.40 -15.83 1.25
C THR A 198 -4.73 -16.48 1.57
N ALA A 199 -5.33 -17.21 0.60
CA ALA A 199 -6.60 -17.89 0.79
C ALA A 199 -6.44 -19.34 1.25
N GLY A 200 -7.41 -19.81 2.05
CA GLY A 200 -7.45 -21.17 2.58
C GLY A 200 -6.46 -21.41 3.72
N ILE A 201 -6.57 -22.57 4.35
CA ILE A 201 -5.84 -22.91 5.59
C ILE A 201 -4.33 -22.68 5.46
N VAL A 202 -3.72 -23.13 4.37
CA VAL A 202 -2.28 -22.99 4.14
C VAL A 202 -1.89 -21.55 3.84
N GLY A 203 -2.65 -20.86 2.97
CA GLY A 203 -2.38 -19.47 2.56
C GLY A 203 -2.50 -18.48 3.73
N GLU A 204 -3.44 -18.70 4.65
CA GLU A 204 -3.65 -17.85 5.81
C GLU A 204 -2.54 -17.97 6.87
N THR A 205 -1.84 -19.11 6.93
CA THR A 205 -0.86 -19.39 8.00
C THR A 205 0.27 -18.37 8.04
N TYR A 206 0.87 -18.07 6.89
CA TYR A 206 1.98 -17.12 6.80
C TYR A 206 1.60 -15.69 7.23
N PRO A 207 0.52 -15.07 6.71
CA PRO A 207 0.14 -13.74 7.16
C PRO A 207 -0.24 -13.68 8.64
N ARG A 208 -0.93 -14.70 9.14
CA ARG A 208 -1.28 -14.80 10.57
C ARG A 208 -0.04 -14.85 11.45
N ALA A 209 0.96 -15.64 11.06
CA ALA A 209 2.21 -15.74 11.80
C ALA A 209 2.96 -14.40 11.83
N ILE A 210 3.02 -13.68 10.71
CA ILE A 210 3.66 -12.35 10.65
C ILE A 210 2.92 -11.34 11.53
N VAL A 211 1.61 -11.24 11.43
CA VAL A 211 0.81 -10.30 12.26
C VAL A 211 0.99 -10.62 13.75
N ALA A 212 0.95 -11.90 14.12
CA ALA A 212 1.13 -12.34 15.50
C ALA A 212 2.55 -12.03 16.02
N ALA A 213 3.59 -12.09 15.18
CA ALA A 213 4.96 -11.73 15.56
C ALA A 213 5.09 -10.26 16.02
N PHE A 214 4.19 -9.39 15.56
CA PHE A 214 4.09 -8.00 16.02
C PHE A 214 3.02 -7.80 17.10
N GLY A 215 2.43 -8.88 17.61
CA GLY A 215 1.43 -8.85 18.67
C GLY A 215 0.02 -8.45 18.21
N GLY A 216 -0.23 -8.39 16.91
CA GLY A 216 -1.54 -8.10 16.32
C GLY A 216 -2.42 -9.35 16.14
N ASP A 217 -3.67 -9.12 15.81
CA ASP A 217 -4.64 -10.17 15.45
C ASP A 217 -5.02 -10.03 13.96
N ALA A 218 -4.63 -11.02 13.15
CA ALA A 218 -4.95 -11.05 11.74
C ALA A 218 -6.46 -11.16 11.42
N ASN A 219 -7.29 -11.45 12.40
CA ASN A 219 -8.75 -11.33 12.25
C ASN A 219 -9.21 -9.87 12.10
N ASN A 220 -8.41 -8.92 12.57
CA ASN A 220 -8.67 -7.49 12.35
C ASN A 220 -8.25 -7.04 10.95
N MET A 221 -7.36 -7.79 10.30
CA MET A 221 -6.87 -7.49 8.94
C MET A 221 -7.91 -7.86 7.87
N TRP A 222 -8.23 -9.15 7.73
CA TRP A 222 -9.08 -9.68 6.66
C TRP A 222 -10.19 -10.62 7.18
N GLY A 223 -10.54 -10.49 8.46
CA GLY A 223 -11.56 -11.30 9.12
C GLY A 223 -11.09 -12.65 9.63
N PRO A 224 -11.99 -13.44 10.22
CA PRO A 224 -11.72 -14.78 10.71
C PRO A 224 -11.22 -15.73 9.64
N PRO A 225 -10.68 -16.92 9.99
CA PRO A 225 -10.28 -17.93 9.03
C PRO A 225 -11.41 -18.25 8.04
N GLY A 226 -11.05 -18.28 6.73
CA GLY A 226 -11.98 -18.61 5.66
C GLY A 226 -12.93 -17.48 5.26
N SER A 227 -12.82 -16.26 5.83
CA SER A 227 -13.63 -15.12 5.40
C SER A 227 -13.21 -14.63 4.01
N SER A 228 -14.13 -13.94 3.32
CA SER A 228 -13.91 -13.42 1.97
C SER A 228 -12.76 -12.43 1.85
N GLY A 229 -12.40 -11.76 2.94
CA GLY A 229 -11.27 -10.83 2.98
C GLY A 229 -9.95 -11.49 2.59
N TRP A 230 -9.73 -12.75 2.97
CA TRP A 230 -8.54 -13.51 2.58
C TRP A 230 -8.46 -13.74 1.08
N ALA A 231 -9.54 -14.18 0.46
CA ALA A 231 -9.60 -14.38 -1.00
C ALA A 231 -9.51 -13.06 -1.78
N ALA A 232 -10.03 -11.97 -1.23
CA ALA A 232 -9.97 -10.64 -1.83
C ALA A 232 -8.54 -10.04 -1.85
N HIS A 233 -7.59 -10.66 -1.13
CA HIS A 233 -6.18 -10.27 -1.09
C HIS A 233 -5.25 -11.40 -1.56
N ASP A 234 -5.80 -12.44 -2.18
CA ASP A 234 -5.04 -13.57 -2.72
C ASP A 234 -4.62 -13.33 -4.18
N VAL A 235 -3.32 -13.16 -4.40
CA VAL A 235 -2.77 -12.88 -5.74
C VAL A 235 -3.11 -13.97 -6.74
N LEU A 236 -3.14 -15.24 -6.33
CA LEU A 236 -3.47 -16.34 -7.23
C LEU A 236 -4.91 -16.24 -7.74
N SER A 237 -5.82 -15.81 -6.88
CA SER A 237 -7.23 -15.56 -7.24
C SER A 237 -7.39 -14.32 -8.13
N LEU A 238 -6.59 -13.28 -7.84
CA LEU A 238 -6.65 -11.98 -8.53
C LEU A 238 -5.71 -11.87 -9.74
N ALA A 239 -4.98 -12.93 -10.10
CA ALA A 239 -3.92 -12.85 -11.11
C ALA A 239 -4.38 -12.26 -12.46
N HIS A 240 -5.63 -12.49 -12.86
CA HIS A 240 -6.21 -11.96 -14.10
C HIS A 240 -6.18 -10.42 -14.19
N ASN A 241 -6.17 -9.74 -13.04
CA ASN A 241 -6.11 -8.28 -12.95
C ASN A 241 -4.69 -7.72 -13.21
N LEU A 242 -3.67 -8.58 -13.24
CA LEU A 242 -2.29 -8.18 -13.54
C LEU A 242 -2.01 -8.09 -15.05
N ARG A 243 -3.00 -8.34 -15.91
CA ARG A 243 -2.84 -8.17 -17.37
C ARG A 243 -2.48 -6.73 -17.71
N GLY A 244 -1.47 -6.56 -18.54
CA GLY A 244 -0.95 -5.24 -18.93
C GLY A 244 0.01 -4.63 -17.92
N THR A 245 0.25 -5.27 -16.77
CA THR A 245 1.29 -4.86 -15.83
C THR A 245 2.60 -5.57 -16.15
N THR A 246 3.70 -4.85 -16.19
CA THR A 246 5.03 -5.44 -16.36
C THR A 246 5.48 -6.08 -15.05
N LEU A 247 5.76 -7.39 -15.07
CA LEU A 247 6.08 -8.16 -13.86
C LEU A 247 7.53 -8.66 -13.89
N TYR A 248 8.24 -8.41 -12.78
CA TYR A 248 9.52 -9.04 -12.46
C TYR A 248 9.38 -9.73 -11.11
N ILE A 249 9.58 -11.05 -11.07
CA ILE A 249 9.39 -11.86 -9.87
C ILE A 249 10.66 -12.67 -9.66
N SER A 250 11.25 -12.63 -8.48
CA SER A 250 12.44 -13.41 -8.16
C SER A 250 12.36 -14.08 -6.80
N THR A 251 13.09 -15.17 -6.65
CA THR A 251 13.26 -15.89 -5.40
C THR A 251 14.56 -16.67 -5.43
N GLY A 252 15.19 -16.87 -4.29
CA GLY A 252 16.27 -17.81 -4.12
C GLY A 252 15.77 -19.26 -4.09
N THR A 253 16.71 -20.19 -4.03
CA THR A 253 16.41 -21.64 -3.91
C THR A 253 16.42 -22.15 -2.47
N GLY A 254 16.77 -21.29 -1.49
CA GLY A 254 16.98 -21.68 -0.09
C GLY A 254 18.36 -22.26 0.18
N ARG A 255 19.16 -22.52 -0.86
CA ARG A 255 20.53 -22.99 -0.71
C ARG A 255 21.46 -21.85 -0.35
N SER A 256 22.32 -22.06 0.63
CA SER A 256 23.33 -21.09 1.05
C SER A 256 24.35 -20.82 -0.03
N GLY A 257 24.64 -19.54 -0.29
CA GLY A 257 25.62 -19.07 -1.26
C GLY A 257 26.72 -18.21 -0.63
N THR A 258 27.40 -17.44 -1.46
CA THR A 258 28.54 -16.60 -1.04
C THR A 258 28.15 -15.59 0.03
N TYR A 259 26.94 -15.03 -0.03
CA TYR A 259 26.48 -14.04 0.93
C TYR A 259 26.12 -14.62 2.30
N ASP A 260 26.01 -15.93 2.41
CA ASP A 260 25.62 -16.61 3.65
C ASP A 260 26.81 -17.14 4.44
N GLN A 261 28.02 -17.00 3.90
CA GLN A 261 29.22 -17.53 4.53
C GLN A 261 29.61 -16.73 5.79
N PRO A 262 30.22 -17.37 6.80
CA PRO A 262 30.86 -16.69 7.90
C PRO A 262 31.84 -15.60 7.42
N GLY A 263 31.75 -14.40 7.99
CA GLY A 263 32.61 -13.28 7.62
C GLY A 263 32.08 -12.39 6.49
N TYR A 264 30.92 -12.70 5.89
CA TYR A 264 30.27 -11.75 4.98
C TYR A 264 29.83 -10.50 5.75
N PRO A 265 30.17 -9.27 5.27
CA PRO A 265 30.09 -8.05 6.03
C PRO A 265 28.67 -7.42 6.06
N ASP A 266 27.68 -8.12 6.53
CA ASP A 266 26.30 -7.58 6.69
C ASP A 266 25.82 -7.53 8.15
N ASN A 267 26.68 -7.90 9.11
CA ASN A 267 26.43 -7.95 10.55
C ASN A 267 25.28 -8.89 10.99
N SER A 268 24.73 -9.70 10.10
CA SER A 268 23.74 -10.70 10.49
C SER A 268 24.42 -12.04 10.84
N ASN A 269 23.74 -12.83 11.68
CA ASN A 269 24.24 -14.15 12.08
C ASN A 269 24.25 -15.10 10.86
N PRO A 270 25.39 -15.71 10.49
CA PRO A 270 25.45 -16.65 9.38
C PRO A 270 24.51 -17.84 9.53
N VAL A 271 24.33 -18.35 10.74
CA VAL A 271 23.41 -19.48 11.01
C VAL A 271 21.96 -19.07 10.73
N ASP A 272 21.56 -17.86 11.10
CA ASP A 272 20.21 -17.38 10.83
C ASP A 272 19.97 -17.25 9.32
N ARG A 273 20.95 -16.75 8.55
CA ARG A 273 20.86 -16.68 7.09
C ARG A 273 20.76 -18.06 6.45
N GLN A 274 21.62 -19.00 6.88
CA GLN A 274 21.70 -20.34 6.28
C GLN A 274 20.48 -21.19 6.64
N VAL A 275 20.10 -21.22 7.92
CA VAL A 275 19.05 -22.12 8.43
C VAL A 275 17.67 -21.47 8.30
N ILE A 276 17.47 -20.34 8.95
CA ILE A 276 16.16 -19.67 8.96
C ILE A 276 15.87 -19.04 7.60
N GLY A 277 16.83 -18.28 7.07
CA GLY A 277 16.71 -17.66 5.75
C GLY A 277 16.58 -18.69 4.64
N GLY A 278 17.30 -19.82 4.72
CA GLY A 278 17.18 -20.93 3.77
C GLY A 278 15.79 -21.56 3.80
N ALA A 279 15.24 -21.83 4.99
CA ALA A 279 13.91 -22.41 5.15
C ALA A 279 12.81 -21.48 4.63
N ILE A 280 12.86 -20.17 4.99
CA ILE A 280 11.89 -19.16 4.52
C ILE A 280 11.96 -19.05 2.99
N GLU A 281 13.16 -19.02 2.40
CA GLU A 281 13.34 -18.88 0.96
C GLU A 281 12.85 -20.10 0.19
N THR A 282 13.01 -21.32 0.76
CA THR A 282 12.41 -22.54 0.21
C THR A 282 10.87 -22.42 0.13
N GLY A 283 10.26 -21.83 1.15
CA GLY A 283 8.83 -21.52 1.12
C GLY A 283 8.48 -20.48 0.04
N ALA A 284 9.27 -19.42 -0.09
CA ALA A 284 9.10 -18.39 -1.12
C ALA A 284 9.28 -18.97 -2.54
N LEU A 285 10.19 -19.91 -2.72
CA LEU A 285 10.37 -20.64 -3.97
C LEU A 285 9.10 -21.39 -4.38
N TRP A 286 8.53 -22.15 -3.45
CA TRP A 286 7.27 -22.85 -3.69
C TRP A 286 6.13 -21.89 -4.05
N CYS A 287 5.98 -20.77 -3.31
CA CYS A 287 5.00 -19.73 -3.60
C CYS A 287 5.21 -19.11 -5.00
N THR A 288 6.47 -18.87 -5.38
CA THR A 288 6.81 -18.30 -6.70
C THR A 288 6.48 -19.28 -7.83
N GLN A 289 6.72 -20.57 -7.66
CA GLN A 289 6.36 -21.60 -8.63
C GLN A 289 4.84 -21.69 -8.83
N GLN A 290 4.06 -21.57 -7.76
CA GLN A 290 2.60 -21.53 -7.87
C GLN A 290 2.12 -20.29 -8.63
N LEU A 291 2.68 -19.11 -8.31
CA LEU A 291 2.36 -17.88 -9.04
C LEU A 291 2.75 -18.00 -10.52
N GLN A 292 3.94 -18.51 -10.83
CA GLN A 292 4.36 -18.76 -12.21
C GLN A 292 3.37 -19.66 -12.97
N SER A 293 2.97 -20.76 -12.35
CA SER A 293 1.99 -21.69 -12.93
C SER A 293 0.65 -20.98 -13.19
N ARG A 294 0.22 -20.15 -12.24
CA ARG A 294 -1.04 -19.38 -12.39
C ARG A 294 -0.97 -18.34 -13.49
N LEU A 295 0.13 -17.56 -13.57
CA LEU A 295 0.33 -16.56 -14.62
C LEU A 295 0.40 -17.22 -16.01
N THR A 296 1.13 -18.34 -16.13
CA THR A 296 1.23 -19.13 -17.38
C THR A 296 -0.13 -19.63 -17.82
N ALA A 297 -0.93 -20.22 -16.93
CA ALA A 297 -2.26 -20.71 -17.23
C ALA A 297 -3.23 -19.61 -17.69
N GLN A 298 -2.95 -18.37 -17.32
CA GLN A 298 -3.76 -17.20 -17.72
C GLN A 298 -3.13 -16.39 -18.86
N HIS A 299 -2.03 -16.86 -19.46
CA HIS A 299 -1.29 -16.17 -20.52
C HIS A 299 -0.85 -14.75 -20.12
N ILE A 300 -0.41 -14.57 -18.87
CA ILE A 300 0.15 -13.32 -18.34
C ILE A 300 1.66 -13.42 -18.35
N GLY A 301 2.32 -12.53 -19.13
CA GLY A 301 3.78 -12.49 -19.22
C GLY A 301 4.42 -11.97 -17.92
N ALA A 302 5.50 -12.62 -17.48
CA ALA A 302 6.32 -12.18 -16.37
C ALA A 302 7.78 -12.59 -16.58
N THR A 303 8.72 -11.76 -16.14
CA THR A 303 10.11 -12.17 -15.99
C THR A 303 10.25 -12.87 -14.65
N ILE A 304 10.56 -14.17 -14.66
CA ILE A 304 10.76 -14.98 -13.45
C ILE A 304 12.25 -15.32 -13.30
N ARG A 305 12.82 -15.07 -12.12
CA ARG A 305 14.22 -15.37 -11.80
C ARG A 305 14.33 -16.27 -10.57
N TYR A 306 14.96 -17.40 -10.75
CA TYR A 306 15.36 -18.30 -9.66
C TYR A 306 16.84 -18.12 -9.40
N VAL A 307 17.19 -17.63 -8.21
CA VAL A 307 18.57 -17.33 -7.78
C VAL A 307 19.14 -18.55 -7.07
N ASP A 308 20.08 -19.24 -7.70
CA ASP A 308 20.69 -20.43 -7.15
C ASP A 308 22.24 -20.32 -7.10
N PRO A 309 22.85 -20.33 -5.93
CA PRO A 309 22.25 -20.36 -4.59
C PRO A 309 21.67 -19.02 -4.17
N GLY A 310 20.73 -19.02 -3.20
CA GLY A 310 20.13 -17.82 -2.64
C GLY A 310 19.22 -18.10 -1.45
N THR A 311 19.38 -17.33 -0.39
CA THR A 311 18.59 -17.40 0.84
C THR A 311 17.73 -16.14 1.02
N HIS A 312 16.90 -16.09 2.08
CA HIS A 312 16.05 -14.96 2.41
C HIS A 312 16.85 -13.82 3.06
N ALA A 313 17.72 -13.17 2.29
CA ALA A 313 18.67 -12.20 2.83
C ALA A 313 18.89 -11.00 1.89
N TRP A 314 19.20 -9.84 2.52
CA TRP A 314 19.33 -8.54 1.85
C TRP A 314 20.33 -8.50 0.69
N PRO A 315 21.50 -9.17 0.73
CA PRO A 315 22.43 -9.11 -0.38
C PRO A 315 21.86 -9.64 -1.69
N TYR A 316 21.04 -10.72 -1.62
CA TYR A 316 20.35 -11.24 -2.80
C TYR A 316 19.31 -10.26 -3.33
N TRP A 317 18.53 -9.61 -2.44
CA TRP A 317 17.52 -8.61 -2.84
C TRP A 317 18.14 -7.35 -3.42
N ARG A 318 19.29 -6.92 -2.91
CA ARG A 318 20.08 -5.83 -3.50
C ARG A 318 20.43 -6.14 -4.96
N ASP A 319 20.88 -7.35 -5.24
CA ASP A 319 21.24 -7.75 -6.60
C ASP A 319 20.00 -7.86 -7.48
N GLN A 320 18.87 -8.36 -6.95
CA GLN A 320 17.60 -8.42 -7.67
C GLN A 320 17.00 -7.04 -7.92
N GLN A 321 17.16 -6.08 -7.02
CA GLN A 321 16.82 -4.69 -7.23
C GLN A 321 17.50 -4.12 -8.48
N ARG A 322 18.78 -4.42 -8.66
CA ARG A 322 19.58 -3.97 -9.83
C ARG A 322 19.16 -4.70 -11.09
N GLU A 323 19.02 -6.01 -11.04
CA GLU A 323 18.67 -6.86 -12.19
C GLU A 323 17.28 -6.53 -12.73
N SER A 324 16.31 -6.27 -11.84
CA SER A 324 14.93 -5.95 -12.22
C SER A 324 14.77 -4.57 -12.87
N TRP A 325 15.72 -3.66 -12.65
CA TRP A 325 15.56 -2.24 -13.02
C TRP A 325 15.14 -2.03 -14.47
N SER A 326 15.83 -2.64 -15.43
CA SER A 326 15.51 -2.46 -16.86
C SER A 326 14.08 -2.91 -17.21
N THR A 327 13.56 -3.92 -16.49
CA THR A 327 12.18 -4.38 -16.65
C THR A 327 11.19 -3.40 -16.04
N LEU A 328 11.47 -2.93 -14.82
CA LEU A 328 10.61 -1.98 -14.12
C LEU A 328 10.57 -0.62 -14.84
N GLU A 329 11.73 -0.12 -15.24
CA GLU A 329 11.85 1.15 -15.98
C GLU A 329 11.05 1.11 -17.29
N ARG A 330 11.18 0.05 -18.07
CA ARG A 330 10.42 -0.16 -19.32
C ARG A 330 8.91 -0.14 -19.04
N GLY A 331 8.46 -0.88 -18.00
CA GLY A 331 7.06 -0.93 -17.62
C GLY A 331 6.51 0.41 -17.13
N MET A 332 7.28 1.18 -16.36
CA MET A 332 6.87 2.51 -15.92
C MET A 332 6.81 3.53 -17.07
N ASN A 333 7.55 3.31 -18.16
CA ASN A 333 7.60 4.22 -19.30
C ASN A 333 6.72 3.76 -20.50
N SER A 334 6.02 2.63 -20.36
CA SER A 334 5.09 2.10 -21.37
C SER A 334 3.74 2.83 -21.42
#